data_4c7f299bebb571f755520601b1e033b8
#
_entry.id   4c7f299bebb571f755520601b1e033b8
#
_cell.length_a   1.000
_cell.length_b   1.000
_cell.length_c   1.000
_cell.angle_alpha   90.00
_cell.angle_beta   90.00
_cell.angle_gamma   90.00
#
_symmetry.space_group_name_H-M   'P 1'
#
loop_
_entity.id
_entity.type
_entity.pdbx_description
1 polymer ?
#
loop_
_entity_poly.entity_id
_entity_poly.type
_entity_poly.pdbx_seq_one_letter_code
_entity_poly.pdbx_strand_id
1 'polypeptide(L)'
;MRKAWVAVGVGLGLVMCFMALLVIGTYSAASSLLGGRGGAVALAKGAVPAAYRSLVQKWGNHCPALNPALLAAQLYQESGWNPRAQSPAAAQGIAQFIPGTWATHGVDGDGDGDRDVWDPKDAIPSAAKYDCALAKHVEDVPGDPTDNMLAAYNAGPYAVVKYGGVPPYRETRNYVQVIRKLEKSFAAPAGRVSPSERAAGAIDFAQKKLGTPYLWGGDGTPEDGGRFDCSGLTKAAYASVGVELPRVANDQWNTGPHPKRDELLPGDLVFFAHDLNDSRSIYHVGIYVGGGYMIDAPYTGAKIRFDPIDTPDYFGATRPTAP
;
A
#
# COMPACT_ATOMS: atom_id res chain seq x y z
N MET A 1 56.32 -57.35 27.92
CA MET A 1 55.80 -57.44 29.29
C MET A 1 54.44 -56.69 29.32
N ARG A 2 53.47 -57.49 29.72
CA ARG A 2 52.04 -57.14 29.79
C ARG A 2 51.75 -56.10 30.86
N LYS A 3 50.77 -55.25 30.62
CA LYS A 3 49.78 -54.89 31.66
C LYS A 3 48.48 -54.42 31.03
N ALA A 4 47.43 -55.13 31.40
CA ALA A 4 46.05 -54.88 31.13
C ALA A 4 45.53 -53.71 31.96
N TRP A 5 44.51 -52.95 31.43
CA TRP A 5 43.60 -52.15 32.22
C TRP A 5 42.16 -52.53 31.89
N VAL A 6 41.50 -52.94 32.96
CA VAL A 6 40.09 -53.33 32.98
C VAL A 6 39.23 -52.10 33.36
N ALA A 7 38.19 -51.95 32.66
CA ALA A 7 36.89 -51.27 32.90
C ALA A 7 36.67 -50.46 34.18
N VAL A 8 36.11 -49.28 34.00
CA VAL A 8 34.97 -48.78 34.75
C VAL A 8 33.99 -48.12 33.75
N GLY A 9 32.94 -48.84 33.44
CA GLY A 9 31.75 -48.30 32.82
C GLY A 9 30.69 -48.06 33.89
N VAL A 10 29.63 -47.33 33.49
CA VAL A 10 28.36 -47.08 34.18
C VAL A 10 28.32 -45.81 35.02
N GLY A 11 27.65 -44.79 34.51
CA GLY A 11 27.24 -43.68 35.33
C GLY A 11 27.05 -42.34 34.61
N LEU A 12 26.77 -42.30 33.31
CA LEU A 12 26.44 -41.01 32.62
C LEU A 12 25.34 -41.16 31.58
N GLY A 13 24.26 -41.84 31.95
CA GLY A 13 23.13 -42.08 31.04
C GLY A 13 21.82 -41.43 31.40
N LEU A 14 21.76 -40.55 32.40
CA LEU A 14 20.47 -40.00 32.90
C LEU A 14 20.39 -38.49 33.10
N VAL A 15 21.38 -37.72 32.69
CA VAL A 15 21.35 -36.24 32.79
C VAL A 15 21.16 -35.56 31.44
N MET A 16 21.27 -36.28 30.32
CA MET A 16 21.13 -35.69 28.96
C MET A 16 19.68 -35.64 28.42
N CYS A 17 18.71 -36.24 29.10
CA CYS A 17 17.32 -36.29 28.62
C CYS A 17 16.44 -35.12 29.13
N PHE A 18 16.88 -34.34 30.13
CA PHE A 18 16.12 -33.23 30.67
C PHE A 18 16.52 -31.85 30.10
N MET A 19 17.65 -31.73 29.40
CA MET A 19 18.04 -30.50 28.74
C MET A 19 17.56 -30.37 27.30
N ALA A 20 17.08 -31.42 26.67
CA ALA A 20 16.56 -31.39 25.31
C ALA A 20 15.10 -30.84 25.20
N LEU A 21 14.36 -30.79 26.32
CA LEU A 21 12.96 -30.31 26.33
C LEU A 21 12.80 -28.83 26.68
N LEU A 22 13.86 -28.12 27.10
CA LEU A 22 13.84 -26.68 27.40
C LEU A 22 14.39 -25.82 26.24
N VAL A 23 14.96 -26.43 25.20
CA VAL A 23 15.48 -25.67 24.01
C VAL A 23 14.44 -25.56 22.90
N ILE A 24 13.39 -26.40 22.91
CA ILE A 24 12.34 -26.36 21.87
C ILE A 24 11.30 -25.25 22.12
N GLY A 25 11.21 -24.74 23.37
CA GLY A 25 10.27 -23.67 23.72
C GLY A 25 10.74 -22.24 23.45
N THR A 26 12.01 -22.01 23.15
CA THR A 26 12.58 -20.67 22.97
C THR A 26 12.93 -20.32 21.52
N TYR A 27 12.82 -21.25 20.59
CA TYR A 27 13.13 -20.99 19.16
C TYR A 27 11.98 -20.32 18.39
N SER A 28 10.78 -20.24 18.95
CA SER A 28 9.65 -19.59 18.29
C SER A 28 9.52 -18.08 18.56
N ALA A 29 10.28 -17.53 19.50
CA ALA A 29 10.21 -16.12 19.85
C ALA A 29 11.41 -15.29 19.37
N ALA A 30 12.50 -15.92 18.92
CA ALA A 30 13.73 -15.21 18.53
C ALA A 30 13.87 -14.98 17.01
N SER A 31 13.01 -15.59 16.19
CA SER A 31 13.04 -15.39 14.72
C SER A 31 12.33 -14.12 14.25
N SER A 32 11.70 -13.38 15.15
CA SER A 32 11.06 -12.09 14.84
C SER A 32 11.94 -10.86 15.11
N LEU A 33 13.17 -11.04 15.62
CA LEU A 33 14.07 -9.93 15.99
C LEU A 33 15.34 -9.80 15.11
N LEU A 34 15.59 -10.76 14.23
CA LEU A 34 16.65 -10.63 13.23
C LEU A 34 15.98 -10.40 11.89
N GLY A 35 16.05 -9.16 11.40
CA GLY A 35 15.54 -8.74 10.09
C GLY A 35 16.02 -9.66 8.97
N GLY A 36 15.34 -10.79 8.79
CA GLY A 36 15.49 -11.65 7.64
C GLY A 36 14.91 -10.94 6.42
N ARG A 37 15.75 -10.64 5.45
CA ARG A 37 15.36 -10.33 4.08
C ARG A 37 14.38 -11.40 3.60
N GLY A 38 13.09 -11.05 3.42
CA GLY A 38 12.09 -11.94 2.86
C GLY A 38 10.83 -12.20 3.69
N GLY A 39 10.57 -11.48 4.77
CA GLY A 39 9.24 -11.49 5.38
C GLY A 39 8.23 -10.87 4.40
N ALA A 40 7.20 -11.65 4.01
CA ALA A 40 6.13 -11.16 3.17
C ALA A 40 5.55 -9.89 3.78
N VAL A 41 5.81 -8.74 3.16
CA VAL A 41 5.21 -7.46 3.56
C VAL A 41 3.73 -7.58 3.31
N ALA A 42 2.94 -7.67 4.39
CA ALA A 42 1.50 -7.75 4.27
C ALA A 42 0.94 -6.39 3.81
N LEU A 43 -0.07 -6.43 2.95
CA LEU A 43 -0.82 -5.22 2.59
C LEU A 43 -1.61 -4.72 3.79
N ALA A 44 -1.53 -3.43 4.06
CA ALA A 44 -2.42 -2.77 5.00
C ALA A 44 -3.88 -3.06 4.62
N LYS A 45 -4.72 -3.30 5.63
CA LYS A 45 -6.14 -3.58 5.40
C LYS A 45 -6.77 -2.32 4.79
N GLY A 46 -7.42 -2.47 3.64
CA GLY A 46 -7.98 -1.34 2.91
C GLY A 46 -7.00 -0.60 1.97
N ALA A 47 -5.70 -0.91 1.95
CA ALA A 47 -4.73 -0.23 1.09
C ALA A 47 -4.90 -0.49 -0.42
N VAL A 48 -5.58 -1.57 -0.79
CA VAL A 48 -5.81 -1.97 -2.18
C VAL A 48 -7.29 -2.26 -2.37
N PRO A 49 -7.95 -1.82 -3.45
CA PRO A 49 -9.34 -2.14 -3.75
C PRO A 49 -9.59 -3.64 -3.66
N ALA A 50 -10.73 -4.02 -3.06
CA ALA A 50 -11.06 -5.43 -2.78
C ALA A 50 -10.95 -6.32 -4.02
N ALA A 51 -11.34 -5.80 -5.19
CA ALA A 51 -11.26 -6.50 -6.49
C ALA A 51 -9.84 -6.90 -6.89
N TYR A 52 -8.82 -6.17 -6.45
CA TYR A 52 -7.41 -6.39 -6.87
C TYR A 52 -6.54 -6.96 -5.75
N ARG A 53 -7.04 -6.98 -4.51
CA ARG A 53 -6.24 -7.37 -3.33
C ARG A 53 -5.59 -8.75 -3.46
N SER A 54 -6.35 -9.76 -3.87
CA SER A 54 -5.84 -11.13 -4.03
C SER A 54 -4.78 -11.23 -5.13
N LEU A 55 -4.96 -10.52 -6.24
CA LEU A 55 -4.00 -10.46 -7.33
C LEU A 55 -2.70 -9.79 -6.86
N VAL A 56 -2.80 -8.61 -6.24
CA VAL A 56 -1.64 -7.87 -5.74
C VAL A 56 -0.90 -8.66 -4.66
N GLN A 57 -1.63 -9.31 -3.74
CA GLN A 57 -1.03 -10.15 -2.72
C GLN A 57 -0.29 -11.36 -3.32
N LYS A 58 -0.88 -12.02 -4.33
CA LYS A 58 -0.26 -13.15 -5.03
C LYS A 58 0.97 -12.71 -5.82
N TRP A 59 0.81 -11.72 -6.68
CA TRP A 59 1.82 -11.36 -7.67
C TRP A 59 2.91 -10.45 -7.12
N GLY A 60 2.64 -9.69 -6.06
CA GLY A 60 3.67 -8.95 -5.32
C GLY A 60 4.70 -9.85 -4.62
N ASN A 61 4.43 -11.15 -4.48
CA ASN A 61 5.39 -12.13 -3.97
C ASN A 61 6.02 -12.99 -5.09
N HIS A 62 5.94 -12.55 -6.35
CA HIS A 62 6.38 -13.33 -7.49
C HIS A 62 7.90 -13.54 -7.56
N CYS A 63 8.69 -12.55 -7.13
CA CYS A 63 10.14 -12.63 -7.04
C CYS A 63 10.69 -11.79 -5.86
N PRO A 64 11.97 -12.00 -5.48
CA PRO A 64 12.58 -11.27 -4.35
C PRO A 64 12.66 -9.75 -4.52
N ALA A 65 12.57 -9.22 -5.73
CA ALA A 65 12.62 -7.78 -6.01
C ALA A 65 11.29 -7.08 -5.71
N LEU A 66 10.20 -7.83 -5.54
CA LEU A 66 8.86 -7.31 -5.28
C LEU A 66 8.39 -7.62 -3.86
N ASN A 67 7.44 -6.82 -3.41
CA ASN A 67 6.53 -7.14 -2.32
C ASN A 67 5.14 -6.59 -2.67
N PRO A 68 4.06 -7.09 -2.03
CA PRO A 68 2.70 -6.66 -2.34
C PRO A 68 2.46 -5.15 -2.21
N ALA A 69 3.12 -4.49 -1.25
CA ALA A 69 2.97 -3.05 -1.05
C ALA A 69 3.67 -2.25 -2.16
N LEU A 70 4.82 -2.71 -2.64
CA LEU A 70 5.53 -2.10 -3.76
C LEU A 70 4.73 -2.21 -5.06
N LEU A 71 4.22 -3.42 -5.38
CA LEU A 71 3.36 -3.62 -6.55
C LEU A 71 2.09 -2.77 -6.47
N ALA A 72 1.47 -2.70 -5.28
CA ALA A 72 0.31 -1.84 -5.04
C ALA A 72 0.62 -0.37 -5.31
N ALA A 73 1.74 0.12 -4.79
CA ALA A 73 2.18 1.51 -4.95
C ALA A 73 2.44 1.86 -6.42
N GLN A 74 3.04 0.94 -7.15
CA GLN A 74 3.31 1.11 -8.58
C GLN A 74 2.03 1.17 -9.39
N LEU A 75 1.13 0.19 -9.26
CA LEU A 75 -0.15 0.18 -9.98
C LEU A 75 -1.00 1.42 -9.66
N TYR A 76 -0.94 1.88 -8.41
CA TYR A 76 -1.58 3.14 -8.05
C TYR A 76 -0.95 4.34 -8.76
N GLN A 77 0.38 4.45 -8.79
CA GLN A 77 1.10 5.53 -9.48
C GLN A 77 0.82 5.52 -10.99
N GLU A 78 0.68 4.33 -11.60
CA GLU A 78 0.40 4.18 -13.02
C GLU A 78 -1.00 4.69 -13.41
N SER A 79 -2.04 4.29 -12.67
CA SER A 79 -3.42 4.51 -13.12
C SER A 79 -4.41 4.97 -12.06
N GLY A 80 -4.01 5.05 -10.78
CA GLY A 80 -4.95 5.23 -9.67
C GLY A 80 -5.97 4.09 -9.58
N TRP A 81 -5.57 2.86 -9.88
CA TRP A 81 -6.43 1.66 -9.95
C TRP A 81 -7.46 1.68 -11.10
N ASN A 82 -7.29 2.53 -12.12
CA ASN A 82 -8.21 2.58 -13.24
C ASN A 82 -7.79 1.59 -14.35
N PRO A 83 -8.54 0.48 -14.57
CA PRO A 83 -8.19 -0.49 -15.61
C PRO A 83 -8.42 0.03 -17.03
N ARG A 84 -9.10 1.18 -17.19
CA ARG A 84 -9.36 1.83 -18.47
C ARG A 84 -8.54 3.12 -18.64
N ALA A 85 -7.47 3.30 -17.86
CA ALA A 85 -6.58 4.43 -18.02
C ALA A 85 -5.81 4.35 -19.33
N GLN A 86 -5.71 5.48 -20.02
CA GLN A 86 -4.89 5.64 -21.21
C GLN A 86 -4.14 6.97 -21.13
N SER A 87 -2.84 6.92 -21.31
CA SER A 87 -1.99 8.10 -21.35
C SER A 87 -1.89 8.71 -22.76
N PRO A 88 -1.48 9.98 -22.88
CA PRO A 88 -1.16 10.58 -24.19
C PRO A 88 -0.06 9.84 -24.95
N ALA A 89 0.81 9.13 -24.25
CA ALA A 89 1.87 8.29 -24.82
C ALA A 89 1.39 6.87 -25.18
N ALA A 90 0.07 6.64 -25.23
CA ALA A 90 -0.58 5.37 -25.53
C ALA A 90 -0.29 4.24 -24.51
N ALA A 91 0.13 4.57 -23.29
CA ALA A 91 0.17 3.59 -22.22
C ALA A 91 -1.25 3.23 -21.77
N GLN A 92 -1.52 1.94 -21.50
CA GLN A 92 -2.86 1.37 -21.37
C GLN A 92 -3.03 0.54 -20.11
N GLY A 93 -4.25 0.55 -19.58
CA GLY A 93 -4.69 -0.33 -18.51
C GLY A 93 -4.19 0.09 -17.13
N ILE A 94 -4.45 -0.78 -16.15
CA ILE A 94 -4.13 -0.55 -14.74
C ILE A 94 -2.62 -0.39 -14.47
N ALA A 95 -1.78 -0.99 -15.31
CA ALA A 95 -0.33 -0.99 -15.21
C ALA A 95 0.38 -0.14 -16.29
N GLN A 96 -0.38 0.60 -17.09
CA GLN A 96 0.11 1.54 -18.10
C GLN A 96 1.16 0.96 -19.06
N PHE A 97 0.91 -0.24 -19.58
CA PHE A 97 1.76 -0.80 -20.62
C PHE A 97 1.64 -0.06 -21.95
N ILE A 98 2.77 0.32 -22.54
CA ILE A 98 2.79 0.73 -23.94
C ILE A 98 2.62 -0.50 -24.87
N PRO A 99 2.01 -0.36 -26.05
CA PRO A 99 1.67 -1.52 -26.91
C PRO A 99 2.85 -2.43 -27.25
N GLY A 100 4.05 -1.87 -27.46
CA GLY A 100 5.25 -2.68 -27.75
C GLY A 100 5.71 -3.52 -26.56
N THR A 101 5.64 -2.96 -25.36
CA THR A 101 5.97 -3.70 -24.12
C THR A 101 4.91 -4.77 -23.83
N TRP A 102 3.63 -4.44 -24.03
CA TRP A 102 2.54 -5.41 -23.87
C TRP A 102 2.69 -6.60 -24.81
N ALA A 103 2.97 -6.36 -26.07
CA ALA A 103 3.16 -7.43 -27.07
C ALA A 103 4.23 -8.44 -26.65
N THR A 104 5.28 -7.99 -25.94
CA THR A 104 6.41 -8.82 -25.52
C THR A 104 6.21 -9.43 -24.12
N HIS A 105 5.62 -8.70 -23.20
CA HIS A 105 5.57 -9.04 -21.76
C HIS A 105 4.17 -9.30 -21.21
N GLY A 106 3.12 -9.02 -21.99
CA GLY A 106 1.75 -9.35 -21.63
C GLY A 106 1.56 -10.87 -21.48
N VAL A 107 0.86 -11.29 -20.43
CA VAL A 107 0.53 -12.68 -20.16
C VAL A 107 -0.98 -12.85 -19.99
N ASP A 108 -1.49 -14.01 -20.32
CA ASP A 108 -2.78 -14.50 -19.88
C ASP A 108 -2.63 -14.91 -18.40
N GLY A 109 -3.18 -14.13 -17.51
CA GLY A 109 -2.97 -14.26 -16.06
C GLY A 109 -4.05 -15.06 -15.35
N ASP A 110 -5.24 -15.18 -15.94
CA ASP A 110 -6.36 -15.98 -15.40
C ASP A 110 -6.63 -17.27 -16.18
N GLY A 111 -5.99 -17.44 -17.34
CA GLY A 111 -6.05 -18.67 -18.14
C GLY A 111 -7.28 -18.76 -19.03
N ASP A 112 -7.87 -17.63 -19.41
CA ASP A 112 -9.05 -17.60 -20.29
C ASP A 112 -8.72 -17.73 -21.79
N GLY A 113 -7.42 -17.69 -22.14
CA GLY A 113 -6.90 -17.85 -23.49
C GLY A 113 -6.66 -16.53 -24.23
N ASP A 114 -6.94 -15.38 -23.60
CA ASP A 114 -6.65 -14.06 -24.15
C ASP A 114 -5.54 -13.35 -23.34
N ARG A 115 -5.05 -12.24 -23.86
CA ARG A 115 -4.11 -11.33 -23.17
C ARG A 115 -4.61 -9.92 -23.37
N ASP A 116 -5.47 -9.47 -22.47
CA ASP A 116 -6.09 -8.15 -22.53
C ASP A 116 -5.41 -7.16 -21.57
N VAL A 117 -4.75 -6.14 -22.11
CA VAL A 117 -4.12 -5.08 -21.32
C VAL A 117 -5.12 -4.31 -20.44
N TRP A 118 -6.40 -4.39 -20.77
CA TRP A 118 -7.50 -3.77 -20.04
C TRP A 118 -8.09 -4.66 -18.94
N ASP A 119 -7.74 -5.96 -18.94
CA ASP A 119 -8.11 -6.85 -17.84
C ASP A 119 -7.05 -6.82 -16.74
N PRO A 120 -7.42 -6.39 -15.51
CA PRO A 120 -6.50 -6.43 -14.37
C PRO A 120 -5.95 -7.82 -14.04
N LYS A 121 -6.66 -8.89 -14.41
CA LYS A 121 -6.19 -10.25 -14.17
C LYS A 121 -5.02 -10.65 -15.06
N ASP A 122 -4.85 -9.96 -16.19
CA ASP A 122 -3.71 -10.10 -17.09
C ASP A 122 -2.66 -9.02 -16.82
N ALA A 123 -3.10 -7.78 -16.68
CA ALA A 123 -2.20 -6.64 -16.57
C ALA A 123 -1.40 -6.65 -15.25
N ILE A 124 -1.99 -7.05 -14.10
CA ILE A 124 -1.28 -7.12 -12.81
C ILE A 124 -0.21 -8.23 -12.81
N PRO A 125 -0.50 -9.48 -13.23
CA PRO A 125 0.53 -10.50 -13.43
C PRO A 125 1.64 -10.09 -14.39
N SER A 126 1.27 -9.43 -15.48
CA SER A 126 2.23 -8.95 -16.48
C SER A 126 3.18 -7.92 -15.89
N ALA A 127 2.65 -6.95 -15.12
CA ALA A 127 3.47 -5.95 -14.44
C ALA A 127 4.46 -6.60 -13.48
N ALA A 128 4.00 -7.50 -12.61
CA ALA A 128 4.86 -8.18 -11.65
C ALA A 128 5.97 -9.01 -12.33
N LYS A 129 5.65 -9.71 -13.41
CA LYS A 129 6.66 -10.46 -14.19
C LYS A 129 7.64 -9.54 -14.90
N TYR A 130 7.15 -8.42 -15.42
CA TYR A 130 8.00 -7.43 -16.07
C TYR A 130 8.94 -6.76 -15.08
N ASP A 131 8.48 -6.38 -13.90
CA ASP A 131 9.33 -5.87 -12.81
C ASP A 131 10.44 -6.86 -12.43
N CYS A 132 10.10 -8.14 -12.29
CA CYS A 132 11.09 -9.17 -12.01
C CYS A 132 12.14 -9.31 -13.12
N ALA A 133 11.72 -9.20 -14.39
CA ALA A 133 12.63 -9.21 -15.53
C ALA A 133 13.53 -7.95 -15.56
N LEU A 134 12.96 -6.80 -15.26
CA LEU A 134 13.71 -5.54 -15.16
C LEU A 134 14.71 -5.56 -14.00
N ALA A 135 14.30 -6.03 -12.82
CA ALA A 135 15.18 -6.18 -11.66
C ALA A 135 16.40 -7.05 -12.00
N LYS A 136 16.18 -8.15 -12.74
CA LYS A 136 17.26 -9.02 -13.22
C LYS A 136 18.14 -8.32 -14.25
N HIS A 137 17.55 -7.51 -15.16
CA HIS A 137 18.29 -6.79 -16.19
C HIS A 137 19.22 -5.73 -15.63
N VAL A 138 18.85 -5.09 -14.51
CA VAL A 138 19.61 -4.02 -13.87
C VAL A 138 20.32 -4.45 -12.57
N GLU A 139 20.44 -5.75 -12.30
CA GLU A 139 20.96 -6.27 -11.02
C GLU A 139 22.40 -5.81 -10.70
N ASP A 140 23.23 -5.60 -11.73
CA ASP A 140 24.61 -5.16 -11.60
C ASP A 140 24.76 -3.62 -11.60
N VAL A 141 23.67 -2.87 -11.73
CA VAL A 141 23.70 -1.41 -11.75
C VAL A 141 23.83 -0.87 -10.32
N PRO A 142 24.79 0.04 -10.05
CA PRO A 142 24.96 0.64 -8.72
C PRO A 142 23.69 1.36 -8.20
N GLY A 143 23.53 1.42 -6.87
CA GLY A 143 22.44 2.11 -6.22
C GLY A 143 21.43 1.16 -5.55
N ASP A 144 20.24 1.66 -5.23
CA ASP A 144 19.17 0.85 -4.67
C ASP A 144 18.54 -0.02 -5.78
N PRO A 145 18.53 -1.37 -5.64
CA PRO A 145 18.01 -2.25 -6.69
C PRO A 145 16.52 -2.02 -7.01
N THR A 146 15.70 -1.67 -6.00
CA THR A 146 14.29 -1.39 -6.19
C THR A 146 14.10 -0.07 -6.95
N ASP A 147 14.86 0.96 -6.62
CA ASP A 147 14.82 2.23 -7.33
C ASP A 147 15.25 2.08 -8.79
N ASN A 148 16.28 1.26 -9.05
CA ASN A 148 16.74 0.95 -10.41
C ASN A 148 15.68 0.17 -11.20
N MET A 149 15.01 -0.81 -10.59
CA MET A 149 13.90 -1.55 -11.20
C MET A 149 12.73 -0.62 -11.57
N LEU A 150 12.27 0.22 -10.64
CA LEU A 150 11.21 1.20 -10.88
C LEU A 150 11.59 2.21 -11.97
N ALA A 151 12.83 2.70 -11.93
CA ALA A 151 13.35 3.59 -12.97
C ALA A 151 13.39 2.90 -14.35
N ALA A 152 13.71 1.60 -14.39
CA ALA A 152 13.71 0.80 -15.62
C ALA A 152 12.29 0.59 -16.17
N TYR A 153 11.28 0.47 -15.32
CA TYR A 153 9.88 0.39 -15.74
C TYR A 153 9.44 1.69 -16.45
N ASN A 154 9.75 2.85 -15.85
CA ASN A 154 9.34 4.16 -16.36
C ASN A 154 10.19 4.65 -17.55
N ALA A 155 11.53 4.56 -17.45
CA ALA A 155 12.47 5.14 -18.44
C ALA A 155 13.12 4.11 -19.38
N GLY A 156 12.82 2.83 -19.17
CA GLY A 156 13.48 1.72 -19.85
C GLY A 156 14.82 1.30 -19.22
N PRO A 157 15.17 0.01 -19.25
CA PRO A 157 16.37 -0.52 -18.62
C PRO A 157 17.66 0.02 -19.23
N TYR A 158 17.67 0.34 -20.52
CA TYR A 158 18.83 0.94 -21.17
C TYR A 158 19.23 2.29 -20.54
N ALA A 159 18.25 3.12 -20.18
CA ALA A 159 18.54 4.40 -19.52
C ALA A 159 19.20 4.17 -18.15
N VAL A 160 18.73 3.21 -17.37
CA VAL A 160 19.29 2.88 -16.05
C VAL A 160 20.74 2.38 -16.17
N VAL A 161 21.00 1.47 -17.10
CA VAL A 161 22.36 0.98 -17.37
C VAL A 161 23.26 2.11 -17.85
N LYS A 162 22.81 2.93 -18.80
CA LYS A 162 23.57 4.06 -19.36
C LYS A 162 23.99 5.07 -18.30
N TYR A 163 23.12 5.37 -17.35
CA TYR A 163 23.41 6.37 -16.31
C TYR A 163 23.97 5.77 -15.01
N GLY A 164 24.10 4.45 -14.94
CA GLY A 164 24.62 3.76 -13.76
C GLY A 164 23.70 3.91 -12.53
N GLY A 165 22.38 3.93 -12.72
CA GLY A 165 21.37 4.13 -11.69
C GLY A 165 20.15 4.87 -12.23
N VAL A 166 19.33 5.41 -11.32
CA VAL A 166 18.14 6.20 -11.68
C VAL A 166 18.54 7.39 -12.58
N PRO A 167 18.07 7.44 -13.85
CA PRO A 167 18.49 8.47 -14.79
C PRO A 167 18.07 9.88 -14.32
N PRO A 168 18.78 10.94 -14.78
CA PRO A 168 18.52 12.31 -14.33
C PRO A 168 17.26 12.93 -14.94
N TYR A 169 16.30 12.12 -15.31
CA TYR A 169 15.01 12.57 -15.82
C TYR A 169 14.10 12.96 -14.66
N ARG A 170 13.56 14.17 -14.69
CA ARG A 170 12.69 14.69 -13.63
C ARG A 170 11.48 13.77 -13.37
N GLU A 171 10.86 13.30 -14.45
CA GLU A 171 9.71 12.39 -14.38
C GLU A 171 10.08 11.08 -13.67
N THR A 172 11.14 10.42 -14.10
CA THR A 172 11.57 9.12 -13.55
C THR A 172 11.98 9.24 -12.08
N ARG A 173 12.72 10.29 -11.70
CA ARG A 173 13.07 10.55 -10.30
C ARG A 173 11.83 10.75 -9.43
N ASN A 174 10.87 11.53 -9.91
CA ASN A 174 9.61 11.73 -9.20
C ASN A 174 8.81 10.43 -9.09
N TYR A 175 8.73 9.65 -10.17
CA TYR A 175 8.08 8.35 -10.21
C TYR A 175 8.62 7.41 -9.12
N VAL A 176 9.93 7.22 -9.06
CA VAL A 176 10.59 6.39 -8.04
C VAL A 176 10.28 6.91 -6.63
N GLN A 177 10.46 8.21 -6.38
CA GLN A 177 10.23 8.80 -5.07
C GLN A 177 8.78 8.64 -4.59
N VAL A 178 7.81 8.85 -5.46
CA VAL A 178 6.39 8.73 -5.13
C VAL A 178 6.05 7.28 -4.81
N ILE A 179 6.48 6.32 -5.63
CA ILE A 179 6.22 4.90 -5.38
C ILE A 179 6.85 4.44 -4.06
N ARG A 180 8.09 4.84 -3.75
CA ARG A 180 8.74 4.47 -2.48
C ARG A 180 8.04 5.06 -1.25
N LYS A 181 7.41 6.23 -1.38
CA LYS A 181 6.55 6.78 -0.33
C LYS A 181 5.23 6.01 -0.20
N LEU A 182 4.58 5.74 -1.34
CA LEU A 182 3.34 4.98 -1.40
C LEU A 182 3.52 3.54 -0.90
N GLU A 183 4.64 2.88 -1.19
CA GLU A 183 4.96 1.55 -0.68
C GLU A 183 4.84 1.50 0.85
N LYS A 184 5.37 2.50 1.55
CA LYS A 184 5.27 2.60 3.02
C LYS A 184 3.83 2.74 3.49
N SER A 185 2.97 3.40 2.69
CA SER A 185 1.54 3.56 2.99
C SER A 185 0.76 2.27 2.77
N PHE A 186 1.11 1.53 1.75
CA PHE A 186 0.44 0.27 1.41
C PHE A 186 0.93 -0.92 2.24
N ALA A 187 2.12 -0.81 2.85
CA ALA A 187 2.62 -1.82 3.79
C ALA A 187 1.80 -1.81 5.07
N ALA A 188 1.40 -2.98 5.55
CA ALA A 188 0.86 -3.10 6.89
C ALA A 188 1.96 -2.64 7.88
N PRO A 189 1.69 -1.67 8.76
CA PRO A 189 2.64 -1.32 9.81
C PRO A 189 2.89 -2.57 10.65
N ALA A 190 4.15 -2.90 10.90
CA ALA A 190 4.48 -3.99 11.79
C ALA A 190 3.81 -3.73 13.16
N GLY A 191 2.79 -4.51 13.50
CA GLY A 191 2.06 -4.41 14.76
C GLY A 191 0.91 -3.38 14.83
N ARG A 192 0.61 -2.62 13.76
CA ARG A 192 -0.55 -1.71 13.74
C ARG A 192 -1.57 -2.20 12.70
N VAL A 193 -2.51 -2.98 13.14
CA VAL A 193 -3.74 -3.33 12.38
C VAL A 193 -4.73 -2.18 12.59
N SER A 194 -5.56 -1.89 11.57
CA SER A 194 -6.72 -1.00 11.78
C SER A 194 -7.46 -1.43 13.06
N PRO A 195 -7.71 -0.52 14.02
CA PRO A 195 -8.20 -0.88 15.36
C PRO A 195 -9.60 -1.45 15.34
N SER A 196 -10.32 -1.34 14.22
CA SER A 196 -11.67 -1.88 14.11
C SER A 196 -12.00 -2.34 12.69
N GLU A 197 -12.88 -3.34 12.58
CA GLU A 197 -13.46 -3.75 11.31
C GLU A 197 -14.24 -2.61 10.63
N ARG A 198 -14.80 -1.68 11.43
CA ARG A 198 -15.50 -0.49 10.95
C ARG A 198 -14.56 0.46 10.21
N ALA A 199 -13.41 0.78 10.79
CA ALA A 199 -12.42 1.61 10.12
C ALA A 199 -11.97 0.99 8.78
N ALA A 200 -11.73 -0.32 8.76
CA ALA A 200 -11.37 -1.03 7.54
C ALA A 200 -12.50 -1.02 6.49
N GLY A 201 -13.75 -1.17 6.93
CA GLY A 201 -14.91 -1.09 6.05
C GLY A 201 -15.13 0.31 5.48
N ALA A 202 -14.93 1.36 6.28
CA ALA A 202 -15.00 2.75 5.82
C ALA A 202 -13.94 3.05 4.76
N ILE A 203 -12.70 2.56 4.95
CA ILE A 203 -11.63 2.68 3.95
C ILE A 203 -12.02 1.93 2.66
N ASP A 204 -12.53 0.70 2.76
CA ASP A 204 -12.97 -0.10 1.60
C ASP A 204 -14.10 0.60 0.82
N PHE A 205 -15.04 1.24 1.53
CA PHE A 205 -16.06 2.07 0.88
C PHE A 205 -15.43 3.23 0.11
N ALA A 206 -14.54 4.01 0.73
CA ALA A 206 -13.90 5.16 0.11
C ALA A 206 -13.04 4.74 -1.10
N GLN A 207 -12.35 3.61 -1.01
CA GLN A 207 -11.58 3.05 -2.13
C GLN A 207 -12.44 2.69 -3.34
N LYS A 208 -13.65 2.16 -3.13
CA LYS A 208 -14.61 1.89 -4.22
C LYS A 208 -15.09 3.15 -4.93
N LYS A 209 -14.86 4.33 -4.33
CA LYS A 209 -15.21 5.64 -4.89
C LYS A 209 -14.04 6.35 -5.56
N LEU A 210 -12.83 5.79 -5.53
CA LEU A 210 -11.68 6.36 -6.24
C LEU A 210 -12.01 6.63 -7.70
N GLY A 211 -11.56 7.80 -8.20
CA GLY A 211 -11.85 8.25 -9.56
C GLY A 211 -13.23 8.91 -9.75
N THR A 212 -14.14 8.85 -8.77
CA THR A 212 -15.43 9.59 -8.82
C THR A 212 -15.18 11.09 -8.77
N PRO A 213 -15.79 11.89 -9.67
CA PRO A 213 -15.64 13.34 -9.65
C PRO A 213 -16.20 13.96 -8.36
N TYR A 214 -15.51 14.98 -7.87
CA TYR A 214 -15.98 15.80 -6.75
C TYR A 214 -17.30 16.52 -7.07
N LEU A 215 -18.16 16.65 -6.07
CA LEU A 215 -19.34 17.49 -6.12
C LEU A 215 -19.47 18.27 -4.80
N TRP A 216 -19.44 19.61 -4.85
CA TRP A 216 -19.69 20.42 -3.67
C TRP A 216 -21.08 20.12 -3.10
N GLY A 217 -21.16 19.83 -1.79
CA GLY A 217 -22.41 19.46 -1.12
C GLY A 217 -22.88 18.04 -1.40
N GLY A 218 -22.13 17.24 -2.18
CA GLY A 218 -22.51 15.86 -2.52
C GLY A 218 -22.35 14.89 -1.37
N ASP A 219 -23.35 14.05 -1.16
CA ASP A 219 -23.41 12.97 -0.15
C ASP A 219 -23.41 11.57 -0.80
N GLY A 220 -23.25 11.50 -2.12
CA GLY A 220 -23.26 10.25 -2.88
C GLY A 220 -24.65 9.69 -3.13
N THR A 221 -25.69 10.49 -3.03
CA THR A 221 -27.07 10.12 -3.34
C THR A 221 -27.26 9.92 -4.84
N PRO A 222 -28.36 9.28 -5.28
CA PRO A 222 -28.72 9.23 -6.70
C PRO A 222 -28.82 10.60 -7.34
N GLU A 223 -29.35 11.60 -6.61
CA GLU A 223 -29.49 13.00 -7.05
C GLU A 223 -28.12 13.66 -7.27
N ASP A 224 -27.11 13.30 -6.46
CA ASP A 224 -25.72 13.73 -6.63
C ASP A 224 -25.01 12.98 -7.77
N GLY A 225 -25.65 11.99 -8.38
CA GLY A 225 -25.02 11.07 -9.33
C GLY A 225 -23.92 10.23 -8.69
N GLY A 226 -24.04 9.93 -7.40
CA GLY A 226 -23.06 9.15 -6.64
C GLY A 226 -21.77 9.90 -6.32
N ARG A 227 -21.74 11.23 -6.44
CA ARG A 227 -20.57 12.08 -6.21
C ARG A 227 -20.57 12.67 -4.81
N PHE A 228 -19.40 13.06 -4.33
CA PHE A 228 -19.18 13.48 -2.96
C PHE A 228 -18.37 14.77 -2.87
N ASP A 229 -18.57 15.53 -1.78
CA ASP A 229 -17.53 16.41 -1.25
C ASP A 229 -16.69 15.67 -0.17
N CYS A 230 -15.75 16.36 0.47
CA CYS A 230 -14.82 15.78 1.43
C CYS A 230 -15.54 15.13 2.63
N SER A 231 -16.42 15.87 3.28
CA SER A 231 -17.18 15.41 4.45
C SER A 231 -18.35 14.51 4.11
N GLY A 232 -18.93 14.63 2.91
CA GLY A 232 -19.91 13.69 2.38
C GLY A 232 -19.32 12.30 2.14
N LEU A 233 -18.09 12.22 1.61
CA LEU A 233 -17.37 10.98 1.43
C LEU A 233 -17.10 10.27 2.77
N THR A 234 -16.55 11.00 3.74
CA THR A 234 -16.25 10.44 5.08
C THR A 234 -17.52 10.00 5.79
N LYS A 235 -18.58 10.80 5.74
CA LYS A 235 -19.90 10.49 6.28
C LYS A 235 -20.47 9.20 5.67
N ALA A 236 -20.52 9.09 4.35
CA ALA A 236 -21.03 7.90 3.67
C ALA A 236 -20.18 6.66 3.94
N ALA A 237 -18.85 6.81 3.99
CA ALA A 237 -17.94 5.72 4.31
C ALA A 237 -18.20 5.16 5.71
N TYR A 238 -18.35 6.01 6.70
CA TYR A 238 -18.63 5.59 8.08
C TYR A 238 -20.07 5.11 8.27
N ALA A 239 -21.05 5.71 7.60
CA ALA A 239 -22.43 5.22 7.60
C ALA A 239 -22.53 3.79 7.05
N SER A 240 -21.73 3.42 6.06
CA SER A 240 -21.68 2.06 5.48
C SER A 240 -21.30 0.97 6.51
N VAL A 241 -20.70 1.36 7.62
CA VAL A 241 -20.26 0.49 8.71
C VAL A 241 -20.99 0.77 10.04
N GLY A 242 -22.10 1.52 9.97
CA GLY A 242 -22.98 1.80 11.12
C GLY A 242 -22.45 2.86 12.09
N VAL A 243 -21.63 3.80 11.58
CA VAL A 243 -21.16 4.96 12.36
C VAL A 243 -21.70 6.24 11.72
N GLU A 244 -22.52 6.97 12.46
CA GLU A 244 -23.10 8.23 12.03
C GLU A 244 -22.12 9.39 12.23
N LEU A 245 -21.79 10.11 11.18
CA LEU A 245 -20.98 11.33 11.22
C LEU A 245 -21.79 12.57 10.85
N PRO A 246 -21.51 13.73 11.45
CA PRO A 246 -22.08 15.01 11.01
C PRO A 246 -21.80 15.30 9.54
N ARG A 247 -22.62 16.22 8.96
CA ARG A 247 -22.49 16.54 7.52
C ARG A 247 -21.22 17.31 7.18
N VAL A 248 -20.74 18.18 8.04
CA VAL A 248 -19.65 19.10 7.71
C VAL A 248 -18.36 18.75 8.46
N ALA A 249 -17.22 19.08 7.84
CA ALA A 249 -15.91 18.65 8.32
C ALA A 249 -15.58 19.13 9.75
N ASN A 250 -15.87 20.39 10.08
CA ASN A 250 -15.60 20.93 11.41
C ASN A 250 -16.46 20.29 12.52
N ASP A 251 -17.67 19.81 12.20
CA ASP A 251 -18.47 19.06 13.18
C ASP A 251 -17.96 17.61 13.33
N GLN A 252 -17.44 17.02 12.25
CA GLN A 252 -16.82 15.69 12.30
C GLN A 252 -15.57 15.67 13.19
N TRP A 253 -14.89 16.78 13.34
CA TRP A 253 -13.78 16.92 14.27
C TRP A 253 -14.15 16.47 15.69
N ASN A 254 -15.37 16.72 16.13
CA ASN A 254 -15.84 16.45 17.49
C ASN A 254 -16.40 15.02 17.70
N THR A 255 -16.17 14.08 16.76
CA THR A 255 -16.81 12.75 16.79
C THR A 255 -16.00 11.67 17.51
N GLY A 256 -14.89 12.03 18.17
CA GLY A 256 -14.07 11.06 18.91
C GLY A 256 -12.78 11.66 19.47
N PRO A 257 -11.92 10.84 20.05
CA PRO A 257 -10.63 11.28 20.57
C PRO A 257 -9.71 11.75 19.45
N HIS A 258 -8.78 12.64 19.79
CA HIS A 258 -7.82 13.24 18.89
C HIS A 258 -6.45 12.56 19.04
N PRO A 259 -6.11 11.53 18.24
CA PRO A 259 -4.79 10.91 18.25
C PRO A 259 -3.73 11.91 17.78
N LYS A 260 -2.54 11.83 18.38
CA LYS A 260 -1.39 12.56 17.87
C LYS A 260 -0.98 12.05 16.50
N ARG A 261 -0.19 12.83 15.77
CA ARG A 261 0.22 12.49 14.40
C ARG A 261 0.99 11.17 14.32
N ASP A 262 1.81 10.85 15.30
CA ASP A 262 2.57 9.59 15.42
C ASP A 262 1.73 8.40 15.93
N GLU A 263 0.51 8.68 16.42
CA GLU A 263 -0.47 7.69 16.89
C GLU A 263 -1.56 7.36 15.85
N LEU A 264 -1.49 7.98 14.67
CA LEU A 264 -2.48 7.77 13.61
C LEU A 264 -2.60 6.30 13.20
N LEU A 265 -3.83 5.84 13.07
CA LEU A 265 -4.19 4.51 12.58
C LEU A 265 -5.06 4.62 11.33
N PRO A 266 -4.95 3.68 10.39
CA PRO A 266 -5.86 3.63 9.24
C PRO A 266 -7.32 3.69 9.68
N GLY A 267 -8.10 4.60 9.09
CA GLY A 267 -9.48 4.91 9.46
C GLY A 267 -9.63 6.20 10.26
N ASP A 268 -8.57 6.75 10.86
CA ASP A 268 -8.68 8.08 11.49
C ASP A 268 -9.10 9.12 10.45
N LEU A 269 -9.97 10.04 10.82
CA LEU A 269 -10.25 11.23 10.02
C LEU A 269 -9.14 12.24 10.23
N VAL A 270 -8.60 12.79 9.16
CA VAL A 270 -7.56 13.83 9.19
C VAL A 270 -8.11 15.12 8.63
N PHE A 271 -7.80 16.23 9.31
CA PHE A 271 -8.41 17.53 9.08
C PHE A 271 -7.39 18.59 8.72
N PHE A 272 -7.84 19.54 7.90
CA PHE A 272 -7.05 20.67 7.42
C PHE A 272 -7.81 21.97 7.67
N ALA A 273 -7.11 23.00 8.13
CA ALA A 273 -7.71 24.25 8.57
C ALA A 273 -6.94 25.47 8.06
N HIS A 274 -7.65 26.58 7.91
CA HIS A 274 -7.02 27.86 7.55
C HIS A 274 -6.27 28.49 8.73
N ASP A 275 -6.73 28.26 9.97
CA ASP A 275 -6.06 28.63 11.22
C ASP A 275 -5.90 27.39 12.08
N LEU A 276 -4.65 27.02 12.36
CA LEU A 276 -4.33 25.81 13.15
C LEU A 276 -4.67 25.95 14.65
N ASN A 277 -5.12 27.11 15.08
CA ASN A 277 -5.58 27.37 16.46
C ASN A 277 -7.11 27.43 16.58
N ASP A 278 -7.85 27.37 15.48
CA ASP A 278 -9.31 27.43 15.48
C ASP A 278 -9.93 26.28 14.67
N SER A 279 -10.52 25.31 15.38
CA SER A 279 -11.21 24.17 14.76
C SER A 279 -12.42 24.58 13.89
N ARG A 280 -12.97 25.77 14.09
CA ARG A 280 -14.06 26.29 13.24
C ARG A 280 -13.57 26.67 11.85
N SER A 281 -12.26 26.85 11.67
CA SER A 281 -11.63 27.11 10.38
C SER A 281 -11.32 25.84 9.58
N ILE A 282 -11.64 24.65 10.07
CA ILE A 282 -11.52 23.38 9.35
C ILE A 282 -12.37 23.44 8.10
N TYR A 283 -11.73 23.27 6.98
CA TYR A 283 -12.37 23.33 5.64
C TYR A 283 -12.32 22.03 4.88
N HIS A 284 -11.46 21.07 5.31
CA HIS A 284 -11.27 19.81 4.59
C HIS A 284 -11.06 18.64 5.56
N VAL A 285 -11.43 17.44 5.07
CA VAL A 285 -11.30 16.18 5.80
C VAL A 285 -11.05 15.01 4.83
N GLY A 286 -10.22 14.04 5.25
CA GLY A 286 -10.01 12.79 4.55
C GLY A 286 -9.95 11.60 5.50
N ILE A 287 -9.97 10.38 4.97
CA ILE A 287 -9.79 9.14 5.72
C ILE A 287 -8.33 8.72 5.65
N TYR A 288 -7.62 8.71 6.76
CA TYR A 288 -6.24 8.26 6.81
C TYR A 288 -6.13 6.76 6.48
N VAL A 289 -5.20 6.40 5.60
CA VAL A 289 -5.01 5.02 5.13
C VAL A 289 -3.65 4.43 5.51
N GLY A 290 -2.83 5.20 6.24
CA GLY A 290 -1.47 4.79 6.62
C GLY A 290 -0.40 5.52 5.81
N GLY A 291 0.87 5.43 6.28
CA GLY A 291 2.06 5.91 5.58
C GLY A 291 2.11 7.39 5.23
N GLY A 292 1.24 8.22 5.83
CA GLY A 292 1.16 9.64 5.55
C GLY A 292 0.20 10.01 4.42
N TYR A 293 -0.74 9.11 4.05
CA TYR A 293 -1.76 9.37 3.02
C TYR A 293 -3.18 9.23 3.55
N MET A 294 -4.11 9.92 2.90
CA MET A 294 -5.56 9.85 3.10
C MET A 294 -6.26 9.55 1.77
N ILE A 295 -7.51 9.07 1.83
CA ILE A 295 -8.45 9.11 0.71
C ILE A 295 -9.40 10.27 0.98
N ASP A 296 -9.55 11.15 0.01
CA ASP A 296 -10.42 12.31 0.11
C ASP A 296 -11.09 12.68 -1.22
N ALA A 297 -12.10 13.55 -1.13
CA ALA A 297 -12.68 14.26 -2.26
C ALA A 297 -12.22 15.72 -2.17
N PRO A 298 -11.17 16.14 -2.92
CA PRO A 298 -10.41 17.33 -2.55
C PRO A 298 -11.10 18.66 -2.91
N TYR A 299 -11.53 18.84 -4.15
CA TYR A 299 -12.14 20.11 -4.62
C TYR A 299 -12.80 19.96 -5.99
N THR A 300 -13.58 20.96 -6.39
CA THR A 300 -14.27 21.02 -7.69
C THR A 300 -13.28 20.87 -8.86
N GLY A 301 -13.58 19.95 -9.77
CA GLY A 301 -12.72 19.61 -10.91
C GLY A 301 -11.75 18.45 -10.65
N ALA A 302 -11.55 18.07 -9.38
CA ALA A 302 -10.77 16.89 -9.01
C ALA A 302 -11.67 15.64 -8.88
N LYS A 303 -11.00 14.52 -8.66
CA LYS A 303 -11.63 13.23 -8.39
C LYS A 303 -11.20 12.73 -7.01
N ILE A 304 -12.00 11.85 -6.41
CA ILE A 304 -11.63 11.13 -5.19
C ILE A 304 -10.33 10.38 -5.47
N ARG A 305 -9.33 10.57 -4.58
CA ARG A 305 -7.97 10.06 -4.76
C ARG A 305 -7.25 9.88 -3.42
N PHE A 306 -6.00 9.43 -3.49
CA PHE A 306 -5.09 9.48 -2.37
C PHE A 306 -4.32 10.81 -2.40
N ASP A 307 -4.35 11.55 -1.30
CA ASP A 307 -3.53 12.74 -1.10
C ASP A 307 -2.64 12.62 0.15
N PRO A 308 -1.45 13.25 0.16
CA PRO A 308 -0.59 13.24 1.34
C PRO A 308 -1.19 14.09 2.45
N ILE A 309 -1.03 13.67 3.72
CA ILE A 309 -1.43 14.46 4.88
C ILE A 309 -0.33 15.44 5.35
N ASP A 310 0.87 15.37 4.76
CA ASP A 310 2.00 16.20 5.14
C ASP A 310 1.95 17.54 4.41
N THR A 311 1.04 18.40 4.86
CA THR A 311 0.81 19.74 4.32
C THR A 311 0.86 20.76 5.47
N PRO A 312 1.18 22.04 5.19
CA PRO A 312 1.30 23.07 6.22
C PRO A 312 0.01 23.38 6.98
N ASP A 313 -1.13 23.05 6.40
CA ASP A 313 -2.49 23.27 6.90
C ASP A 313 -3.09 22.06 7.62
N TYR A 314 -2.30 21.00 7.86
CA TYR A 314 -2.73 19.86 8.67
C TYR A 314 -3.08 20.29 10.08
N PHE A 315 -4.36 20.18 10.46
CA PHE A 315 -4.88 20.60 11.76
C PHE A 315 -4.77 19.51 12.84
N GLY A 316 -5.14 18.29 12.50
CA GLY A 316 -5.16 17.17 13.44
C GLY A 316 -5.99 16.00 12.94
N ALA A 317 -6.35 15.11 13.86
CA ALA A 317 -7.13 13.92 13.55
C ALA A 317 -8.19 13.60 14.62
N THR A 318 -9.21 12.84 14.21
CA THR A 318 -10.23 12.26 15.09
C THR A 318 -10.37 10.77 14.78
N ARG A 319 -10.62 9.95 15.80
CA ARG A 319 -10.85 8.50 15.67
C ARG A 319 -12.31 8.14 15.92
N PRO A 320 -13.21 8.15 14.89
CA PRO A 320 -14.65 7.94 15.09
C PRO A 320 -15.03 6.55 15.58
N THR A 321 -14.12 5.56 15.39
CA THR A 321 -14.35 4.16 15.77
C THR A 321 -13.72 3.80 17.12
N ALA A 322 -13.21 4.74 17.85
CA ALA A 322 -12.76 4.49 19.22
C ALA A 322 -13.96 4.16 20.11
N PRO A 323 -13.83 3.19 21.02
CA PRO A 323 -14.87 2.80 21.95
C PRO A 323 -15.22 3.91 22.94
#